data_a5e0c6db9180dcc55bf251c45dcb1748
#
_entry.id   a5e0c6db9180dcc55bf251c45dcb1748
#
_cell.length_a   1.000
_cell.length_b   1.000
_cell.length_c   1.000
_cell.angle_alpha   90.00
_cell.angle_beta   90.00
_cell.angle_gamma   90.00
#
_symmetry.space_group_name_H-M   'P 1'
#
loop_
_entity.id
_entity.type
_entity.pdbx_description
1 polymer ?
#
loop_
_entity_poly.entity_id
_entity_poly.type
_entity_poly.pdbx_seq_one_letter_code
_entity_poly.pdbx_strand_id
1 'polypeptide(L)'
;GPTQLSAANLVTLTAIATDKDGDSASATANIGLSFNFEDDGPSIVVSGATQTLTVDESVLATNDTQSFAGLFTPSFGADGAAAANALSYSLGVSANGAASGVLDTASGNQVFLFLENGIVVGRE
;
A
#
# COMPACT_ATOMS: atom_id res chain seq x y z
N GLY A 1 6.75 6.82 9.32
CA GLY A 1 6.84 7.89 10.31
C GLY A 1 8.27 8.26 10.66
N PRO A 2 8.50 9.24 11.53
CA PRO A 2 9.87 9.60 11.92
C PRO A 2 10.53 8.47 12.69
N THR A 3 11.79 8.18 12.37
CA THR A 3 12.56 7.10 12.98
C THR A 3 13.46 7.60 14.12
N GLN A 4 13.57 8.91 14.30
CA GLN A 4 14.35 9.55 15.35
C GLN A 4 13.55 10.69 15.98
N LEU A 5 13.96 11.11 17.19
CA LEU A 5 13.42 12.31 17.80
C LEU A 5 13.81 13.53 16.97
N SER A 6 12.95 14.56 16.97
CA SER A 6 13.11 15.73 16.11
C SER A 6 14.27 16.64 16.48
N ALA A 7 14.79 16.53 17.71
CA ALA A 7 15.92 17.33 18.18
C ALA A 7 16.76 16.58 19.24
N ALA A 8 18.04 16.86 19.27
CA ALA A 8 18.97 16.24 20.23
C ALA A 8 18.62 16.56 21.68
N ASN A 9 18.07 17.75 21.95
CA ASN A 9 17.77 18.23 23.29
C ASN A 9 16.41 17.81 23.85
N LEU A 10 15.66 16.96 23.15
CA LEU A 10 14.40 16.43 23.65
C LEU A 10 14.59 15.44 24.79
N VAL A 11 15.71 14.73 24.82
CA VAL A 11 16.11 13.86 25.94
C VAL A 11 17.52 14.20 26.31
N THR A 12 17.75 14.44 27.62
CA THR A 12 19.06 14.77 28.14
C THR A 12 19.44 13.80 29.26
N LEU A 13 20.73 13.56 29.38
CA LEU A 13 21.31 12.78 30.49
C LEU A 13 22.26 13.67 31.26
N THR A 14 22.06 13.80 32.57
CA THR A 14 22.90 14.59 33.45
C THR A 14 23.68 13.66 34.39
N ALA A 15 24.98 13.83 34.41
CA ALA A 15 25.85 13.14 35.35
C ALA A 15 26.39 14.14 36.38
N ILE A 16 26.46 13.72 37.66
CA ILE A 16 26.99 14.52 38.76
C ILE A 16 28.11 13.72 39.39
N ALA A 17 29.29 14.33 39.48
CA ALA A 17 30.43 13.76 40.22
C ALA A 17 30.62 14.54 41.52
N THR A 18 30.69 13.84 42.62
CA THR A 18 30.91 14.43 43.94
C THR A 18 32.22 13.87 44.53
N ASP A 19 33.08 14.75 44.99
CA ASP A 19 34.32 14.35 45.62
C ASP A 19 34.16 14.06 47.13
N LYS A 20 35.25 13.68 47.72
CA LYS A 20 35.24 13.27 49.15
C LYS A 20 34.92 14.42 50.07
N ASP A 21 35.20 15.66 49.70
CA ASP A 21 34.93 16.84 50.49
C ASP A 21 33.50 17.34 50.35
N GLY A 22 32.73 16.73 49.45
CA GLY A 22 31.35 17.12 49.20
C GLY A 22 31.20 18.10 48.05
N ASP A 23 32.25 18.48 47.35
CA ASP A 23 32.19 19.32 46.16
C ASP A 23 31.68 18.51 45.00
N SER A 24 30.84 19.12 44.17
CA SER A 24 30.26 18.43 43.03
C SER A 24 30.39 19.24 41.75
N ALA A 25 30.45 18.52 40.63
CA ALA A 25 30.39 19.04 39.28
C ALA A 25 29.40 18.23 38.47
N SER A 26 28.70 18.88 37.57
CA SER A 26 27.72 18.21 36.71
C SER A 26 27.98 18.51 35.23
N ALA A 27 27.55 17.60 34.41
CA ALA A 27 27.54 17.76 32.95
C ALA A 27 26.27 17.14 32.40
N THR A 28 25.73 17.76 31.38
CA THR A 28 24.52 17.31 30.70
C THR A 28 24.82 17.01 29.26
N ALA A 29 24.47 15.82 28.80
CA ALA A 29 24.56 15.41 27.39
C ALA A 29 23.18 15.39 26.74
N ASN A 30 23.11 15.87 25.51
CA ASN A 30 21.91 15.77 24.70
C ASN A 30 21.92 14.41 23.98
N ILE A 31 21.00 13.53 24.31
CA ILE A 31 20.98 12.16 23.75
C ILE A 31 19.74 11.88 22.91
N GLY A 32 18.94 12.91 22.58
CA GLY A 32 17.71 12.73 21.81
C GLY A 32 17.92 12.02 20.45
N LEU A 33 19.03 12.32 19.78
CA LEU A 33 19.35 11.69 18.51
C LEU A 33 19.89 10.26 18.63
N SER A 34 20.10 9.77 19.85
CA SER A 34 20.47 8.38 20.10
C SER A 34 19.27 7.43 20.07
N PHE A 35 18.06 7.96 20.07
CA PHE A 35 16.82 7.16 20.02
C PHE A 35 16.41 6.96 18.59
N ASN A 36 16.46 5.71 18.15
CA ASN A 36 16.01 5.29 16.82
C ASN A 36 14.77 4.42 16.99
N PHE A 37 13.75 4.71 16.20
CA PHE A 37 12.52 3.94 16.16
C PHE A 37 12.39 3.35 14.77
N GLU A 38 12.30 2.03 14.69
CA GLU A 38 12.09 1.36 13.43
C GLU A 38 10.60 1.31 13.12
N ASP A 39 10.27 1.74 11.91
CA ASP A 39 8.91 1.71 11.40
C ASP A 39 8.70 0.41 10.62
N ASP A 40 7.74 -0.38 11.05
CA ASP A 40 7.36 -1.63 10.41
C ASP A 40 5.97 -1.46 9.81
N GLY A 41 5.90 -0.66 8.74
CA GLY A 41 4.66 -0.34 8.06
C GLY A 41 4.14 -1.44 7.15
N PRO A 42 2.93 -1.27 6.61
CA PRO A 42 2.37 -2.24 5.68
C PRO A 42 3.09 -2.21 4.34
N SER A 43 3.10 -3.36 3.68
CA SER A 43 3.60 -3.51 2.31
C SER A 43 2.70 -4.47 1.54
N ILE A 44 2.75 -4.37 0.21
CA ILE A 44 2.03 -5.27 -0.66
C ILE A 44 2.87 -5.55 -1.89
N VAL A 45 2.89 -6.81 -2.33
CA VAL A 45 3.60 -7.22 -3.54
C VAL A 45 2.64 -7.94 -4.47
N VAL A 46 2.90 -7.81 -5.78
CA VAL A 46 2.18 -8.55 -6.80
C VAL A 46 2.87 -9.89 -6.99
N SER A 47 2.10 -11.00 -6.83
CA SER A 47 2.62 -12.33 -7.09
C SER A 47 2.72 -12.59 -8.59
N GLY A 48 3.47 -13.61 -8.99
CA GLY A 48 3.56 -14.04 -10.38
C GLY A 48 2.35 -14.87 -10.86
N ALA A 49 1.33 -15.03 -10.05
CA ALA A 49 0.14 -15.78 -10.42
C ALA A 49 -0.64 -15.09 -11.53
N THR A 50 -1.27 -15.87 -12.40
CA THR A 50 -2.12 -15.35 -13.47
C THR A 50 -3.54 -15.84 -13.27
N GLN A 51 -4.50 -14.96 -13.58
CA GLN A 51 -5.92 -15.29 -13.59
C GLN A 51 -6.48 -14.95 -14.96
N THR A 52 -7.37 -15.78 -15.46
CA THR A 52 -7.95 -15.60 -16.78
C THR A 52 -9.47 -15.65 -16.70
N LEU A 53 -10.11 -14.64 -17.30
CA LEU A 53 -11.54 -14.62 -17.54
C LEU A 53 -11.80 -15.01 -18.99
N THR A 54 -12.72 -15.93 -19.21
CA THR A 54 -13.09 -16.37 -20.54
C THR A 54 -14.61 -16.33 -20.70
N VAL A 55 -15.07 -15.60 -21.71
CA VAL A 55 -16.49 -15.61 -22.09
C VAL A 55 -16.59 -16.16 -23.51
N ASP A 56 -17.60 -16.96 -23.73
CA ASP A 56 -17.92 -17.55 -25.04
C ASP A 56 -19.12 -16.80 -25.64
N GLU A 57 -18.89 -16.08 -26.69
CA GLU A 57 -19.91 -15.29 -27.39
C GLU A 57 -21.03 -16.14 -27.97
N SER A 58 -20.81 -17.43 -28.10
CA SER A 58 -21.89 -18.36 -28.53
C SER A 58 -22.88 -18.67 -27.41
N VAL A 59 -22.56 -18.31 -26.14
CA VAL A 59 -23.39 -18.53 -24.96
C VAL A 59 -23.50 -17.23 -24.17
N LEU A 60 -24.28 -16.28 -24.68
CA LEU A 60 -24.37 -14.91 -24.16
C LEU A 60 -24.90 -14.80 -22.73
N ALA A 61 -25.58 -15.82 -22.25
CA ALA A 61 -26.12 -15.82 -20.88
C ALA A 61 -25.08 -16.22 -19.82
N THR A 62 -23.89 -16.65 -20.21
CA THR A 62 -22.86 -17.13 -19.32
C THR A 62 -21.79 -16.10 -19.13
N ASN A 63 -21.63 -15.63 -17.88
CA ASN A 63 -20.53 -14.76 -17.48
C ASN A 63 -19.47 -15.59 -16.75
N ASP A 64 -18.23 -15.19 -16.88
CA ASP A 64 -17.13 -15.76 -16.13
C ASP A 64 -16.83 -14.88 -14.90
N THR A 65 -16.48 -15.51 -13.80
CA THR A 65 -16.13 -14.83 -12.56
C THR A 65 -14.86 -15.43 -11.99
N GLN A 66 -13.88 -14.58 -11.73
CA GLN A 66 -12.60 -14.97 -11.14
C GLN A 66 -12.23 -14.02 -10.01
N SER A 67 -11.56 -14.56 -8.99
CA SER A 67 -10.97 -13.74 -7.94
C SER A 67 -9.53 -13.41 -8.28
N PHE A 68 -9.18 -12.13 -8.26
CA PHE A 68 -7.82 -11.66 -8.47
C PHE A 68 -7.09 -11.35 -7.16
N ALA A 69 -7.71 -11.62 -6.01
CA ALA A 69 -7.10 -11.38 -4.70
C ALA A 69 -5.77 -12.12 -4.52
N GLY A 70 -5.64 -13.32 -5.10
CA GLY A 70 -4.41 -14.11 -5.04
C GLY A 70 -3.23 -13.51 -5.79
N LEU A 71 -3.42 -12.44 -6.59
CA LEU A 71 -2.33 -11.72 -7.23
C LEU A 71 -1.53 -10.85 -6.25
N PHE A 72 -2.06 -10.60 -5.06
CA PHE A 72 -1.46 -9.69 -4.10
C PHE A 72 -1.09 -10.43 -2.82
N THR A 73 0.10 -10.13 -2.30
CA THR A 73 0.56 -10.64 -1.01
C THR A 73 0.79 -9.45 -0.09
N PRO A 74 -0.15 -9.16 0.83
CA PRO A 74 0.01 -8.06 1.78
C PRO A 74 0.80 -8.48 3.00
N SER A 75 1.47 -7.52 3.63
CA SER A 75 2.10 -7.66 4.94
C SER A 75 1.75 -6.39 5.74
N PHE A 76 1.24 -6.56 6.93
CA PHE A 76 0.75 -5.44 7.74
C PHE A 76 1.73 -4.99 8.83
N GLY A 77 2.89 -5.63 8.92
CA GLY A 77 3.88 -5.31 9.93
C GLY A 77 3.50 -5.83 11.32
N ALA A 78 4.24 -5.38 12.33
CA ALA A 78 4.08 -5.86 13.70
C ALA A 78 2.73 -5.48 14.34
N ASP A 79 2.15 -4.36 13.90
CA ASP A 79 0.84 -3.89 14.41
C ASP A 79 -0.33 -4.72 13.89
N GLY A 80 -0.12 -5.51 12.85
CA GLY A 80 -1.15 -6.32 12.24
C GLY A 80 -2.10 -5.54 11.35
N ALA A 81 -3.09 -6.24 10.81
CA ALA A 81 -4.08 -5.66 9.92
C ALA A 81 -5.07 -4.78 10.69
N ALA A 82 -5.57 -3.72 10.04
CA ALA A 82 -6.66 -2.92 10.58
C ALA A 82 -7.89 -3.79 10.85
N ALA A 83 -8.69 -3.42 11.86
CA ALA A 83 -9.87 -4.18 12.25
C ALA A 83 -10.95 -4.24 11.16
N ALA A 84 -10.98 -3.22 10.28
CA ALA A 84 -11.91 -3.16 9.15
C ALA A 84 -11.19 -2.53 7.95
N ASN A 85 -11.53 -2.99 6.75
CA ASN A 85 -11.02 -2.45 5.50
C ASN A 85 -9.48 -2.44 5.42
N ALA A 86 -8.83 -3.45 5.98
CA ALA A 86 -7.37 -3.58 5.98
C ALA A 86 -6.81 -3.68 4.55
N LEU A 87 -7.59 -4.23 3.62
CA LEU A 87 -7.22 -4.40 2.23
C LEU A 87 -8.40 -3.96 1.36
N SER A 88 -8.13 -3.16 0.35
CA SER A 88 -9.13 -2.70 -0.60
C SER A 88 -8.61 -2.82 -2.02
N TYR A 89 -9.52 -2.97 -2.96
CA TYR A 89 -9.21 -3.13 -4.38
C TYR A 89 -9.98 -2.10 -5.21
N SER A 90 -9.37 -1.66 -6.29
CA SER A 90 -10.04 -0.83 -7.27
C SER A 90 -9.56 -1.20 -8.69
N LEU A 91 -10.45 -1.05 -9.66
CA LEU A 91 -10.11 -1.21 -11.07
C LEU A 91 -9.71 0.14 -11.67
N GLY A 92 -8.92 0.08 -12.72
CA GLY A 92 -8.54 1.24 -13.51
C GLY A 92 -8.43 0.90 -14.98
N VAL A 93 -8.42 1.92 -15.81
CA VAL A 93 -8.11 1.83 -17.24
C VAL A 93 -6.95 2.78 -17.55
N SER A 94 -6.21 2.53 -18.61
CA SER A 94 -5.07 3.40 -18.99
C SER A 94 -5.52 4.83 -19.31
N ALA A 95 -6.70 4.96 -19.90
CA ALA A 95 -7.40 6.23 -20.13
C ALA A 95 -8.86 5.92 -20.47
N ASN A 96 -9.78 6.81 -20.12
CA ASN A 96 -11.16 6.69 -20.58
C ASN A 96 -11.20 6.85 -22.12
N GLY A 97 -11.83 5.92 -22.78
CA GLY A 97 -11.85 5.86 -24.24
C GLY A 97 -10.65 5.14 -24.86
N ALA A 98 -9.84 4.42 -24.04
CA ALA A 98 -8.75 3.63 -24.56
C ALA A 98 -9.26 2.52 -25.47
N ALA A 99 -8.60 2.33 -26.62
CA ALA A 99 -8.93 1.24 -27.54
C ALA A 99 -8.63 -0.11 -26.89
N SER A 100 -9.60 -1.01 -26.88
CA SER A 100 -9.46 -2.31 -26.23
C SER A 100 -8.69 -3.32 -27.05
N GLY A 101 -8.61 -3.13 -28.36
CA GLY A 101 -8.13 -4.13 -29.31
C GLY A 101 -9.16 -5.21 -29.64
N VAL A 102 -10.37 -5.11 -29.10
CA VAL A 102 -11.48 -6.04 -29.34
C VAL A 102 -12.51 -5.37 -30.25
N LEU A 103 -13.02 -6.12 -31.21
CA LEU A 103 -14.10 -5.69 -32.09
C LEU A 103 -15.41 -6.34 -31.64
N ASP A 104 -16.49 -5.58 -31.68
CA ASP A 104 -17.82 -6.16 -31.54
C ASP A 104 -18.12 -7.05 -32.75
N THR A 105 -18.48 -8.28 -32.51
CA THR A 105 -18.70 -9.26 -33.58
C THR A 105 -19.94 -8.98 -34.42
N ALA A 106 -20.92 -8.27 -33.87
CA ALA A 106 -22.15 -7.94 -34.58
C ALA A 106 -21.99 -6.72 -35.48
N SER A 107 -21.31 -5.67 -34.99
CA SER A 107 -21.14 -4.41 -35.71
C SER A 107 -19.82 -4.33 -36.49
N GLY A 108 -18.80 -5.06 -36.03
CA GLY A 108 -17.42 -4.95 -36.53
C GLY A 108 -16.69 -3.72 -36.01
N ASN A 109 -17.29 -2.94 -35.13
CA ASN A 109 -16.70 -1.72 -34.60
C ASN A 109 -15.76 -2.02 -33.42
N GLN A 110 -14.78 -1.15 -33.22
CA GLN A 110 -13.88 -1.25 -32.10
C GLN A 110 -14.58 -0.91 -30.78
N VAL A 111 -14.29 -1.68 -29.73
CA VAL A 111 -14.74 -1.42 -28.38
C VAL A 111 -13.70 -0.58 -27.65
N PHE A 112 -14.17 0.49 -27.01
CA PHE A 112 -13.36 1.39 -26.19
C PHE A 112 -13.68 1.19 -24.72
N LEU A 113 -12.67 1.33 -23.86
CA LEU A 113 -12.79 1.06 -22.42
C LEU A 113 -12.99 2.36 -21.64
N PHE A 114 -13.90 2.29 -20.69
CA PHE A 114 -14.21 3.39 -19.78
C PHE A 114 -14.30 2.88 -18.34
N LEU A 115 -13.86 3.71 -17.40
CA LEU A 115 -14.08 3.46 -15.98
C LEU A 115 -15.28 4.27 -15.51
N GLU A 116 -16.34 3.58 -15.09
CA GLU A 116 -17.59 4.18 -14.67
C GLU A 116 -17.98 3.61 -13.30
N ASN A 117 -18.00 4.47 -12.28
CA ASN A 117 -18.35 4.07 -10.91
C ASN A 117 -17.54 2.87 -10.38
N GLY A 118 -16.25 2.84 -10.69
CA GLY A 118 -15.36 1.74 -10.28
C GLY A 118 -15.48 0.47 -11.13
N ILE A 119 -16.25 0.50 -12.21
CA ILE A 119 -16.47 -0.63 -13.11
C ILE A 119 -15.87 -0.29 -14.48
N VAL A 120 -15.14 -1.24 -15.05
CA VAL A 120 -14.64 -1.11 -16.42
C VAL A 120 -15.71 -1.58 -17.39
N VAL A 121 -16.12 -0.69 -18.29
CA VAL A 121 -17.13 -0.97 -19.32
C VAL A 121 -16.52 -0.79 -20.71
N GLY A 122 -17.01 -1.61 -21.66
CA GLY A 122 -16.66 -1.49 -23.06
C GLY A 122 -17.82 -0.86 -23.84
N ARG A 123 -17.50 0.05 -24.75
CA ARG A 123 -18.46 0.72 -25.64
C ARG A 123 -17.88 0.89 -27.04
N GLU A 124 -18.74 0.83 -28.03
CA GLU A 124 -18.39 1.17 -29.42
C GLU A 124 -18.19 2.67 -29.64
#